data_b0ce0138f928c4bb67401aa28d646558
#
_entry.id   b0ce0138f928c4bb67401aa28d646558
#
_cell.length_a   1.000
_cell.length_b   1.000
_cell.length_c   1.000
_cell.angle_alpha   90.00
_cell.angle_beta   90.00
_cell.angle_gamma   90.00
#
_symmetry.space_group_name_H-M   'P 1'
#
loop_
_entity.id
_entity.type
_entity.pdbx_description
1 polymer ?
#
loop_
_entity_poly.entity_id
_entity_poly.type
_entity_poly.pdbx_seq_one_letter_code
_entity_poly.pdbx_strand_id
1 'polypeptide(L)'
;HTGGELHEFLLVWSLLTVALLYVPGSLVSGLLYIGMITWYAGVYRTGSWHTVQHPWLYLPMLAVVIPAYVRELRRNGSSTGFFWFNAIAAISIAIGSQLFWFDGHLEVALGIMGLAVAFCLVPLTYRSRTVRTGAWPFLGGIAVLGVLFFLSYHDIWTEIKREPGDHLGPDIWPLITMLAIGIVTYVLALRWRKPMQATWFPESLVIVLVAYGLAYVSIPVATVIINAWLLALGLHTVITGLHLDSLPRMNLGLAIISVTIALRFFDLDINDALKGVVFIALGIGFLFMNMRLLKQRKMATHA
;
A
#
# COMPACT_ATOMS: atom_id res chain seq x y z
N HIS A 1 -41.56 4.09 -12.17
CA HIS A 1 -40.50 3.25 -11.61
C HIS A 1 -39.63 2.75 -12.76
N THR A 2 -38.61 3.48 -13.14
CA THR A 2 -37.49 2.97 -13.91
C THR A 2 -36.61 2.23 -12.92
N GLY A 3 -36.94 0.96 -12.66
CA GLY A 3 -36.22 0.11 -11.71
C GLY A 3 -34.92 -0.44 -12.29
N GLY A 4 -34.02 0.44 -12.75
CA GLY A 4 -32.66 0.06 -13.07
C GLY A 4 -31.87 -0.10 -11.78
N GLU A 5 -31.06 -1.13 -11.69
CA GLU A 5 -30.16 -1.31 -10.56
C GLU A 5 -29.10 -0.20 -10.54
N LEU A 6 -28.67 0.20 -9.33
CA LEU A 6 -27.71 1.31 -9.16
C LEU A 6 -26.42 1.11 -9.98
N HIS A 7 -25.97 -0.12 -10.15
CA HIS A 7 -24.78 -0.41 -10.95
C HIS A 7 -24.97 -0.15 -12.46
N GLU A 8 -26.18 -0.38 -13.01
CA GLU A 8 -26.50 -0.06 -14.41
C GLU A 8 -26.48 1.47 -14.64
N PHE A 9 -27.06 2.22 -13.70
CA PHE A 9 -27.02 3.68 -13.71
C PHE A 9 -25.56 4.19 -13.69
N LEU A 10 -24.73 3.68 -12.78
CA LEU A 10 -23.31 4.05 -12.68
C LEU A 10 -22.52 3.67 -13.94
N LEU A 11 -22.84 2.53 -14.57
CA LEU A 11 -22.25 2.12 -15.84
C LEU A 11 -22.53 3.13 -16.94
N VAL A 12 -23.81 3.49 -17.14
CA VAL A 12 -24.21 4.46 -18.17
C VAL A 12 -23.54 5.81 -17.94
N TRP A 13 -23.54 6.30 -16.70
CA TRP A 13 -22.87 7.57 -16.36
C TRP A 13 -21.36 7.50 -16.58
N SER A 14 -20.74 6.40 -16.25
CA SER A 14 -19.30 6.20 -16.52
C SER A 14 -19.00 6.26 -18.03
N LEU A 15 -19.83 5.62 -18.85
CA LEU A 15 -19.68 5.66 -20.31
C LEU A 15 -19.86 7.07 -20.88
N LEU A 16 -20.86 7.80 -20.39
CA LEU A 16 -21.10 9.19 -20.81
C LEU A 16 -19.94 10.13 -20.40
N THR A 17 -19.32 9.90 -19.26
CA THR A 17 -18.22 10.72 -18.76
C THR A 17 -16.88 10.41 -19.42
N VAL A 18 -16.74 9.31 -20.19
CA VAL A 18 -15.53 9.01 -20.97
C VAL A 18 -15.13 10.19 -21.86
N ALA A 19 -16.09 10.81 -22.55
CA ALA A 19 -15.82 11.94 -23.43
C ALA A 19 -15.20 13.12 -22.66
N LEU A 20 -15.66 13.36 -21.42
CA LEU A 20 -15.13 14.42 -20.55
C LEU A 20 -13.70 14.16 -20.09
N LEU A 21 -13.29 12.90 -19.99
CA LEU A 21 -11.91 12.51 -19.65
C LEU A 21 -10.89 13.06 -20.66
N TYR A 22 -11.32 13.23 -21.91
CA TYR A 22 -10.45 13.69 -23.00
C TYR A 22 -10.53 15.20 -23.27
N VAL A 23 -11.35 15.95 -22.53
CA VAL A 23 -11.39 17.40 -22.59
C VAL A 23 -10.07 17.99 -22.06
N PRO A 24 -9.37 18.82 -22.85
CA PRO A 24 -8.09 19.38 -22.41
C PRO A 24 -8.24 20.26 -21.17
N GLY A 25 -7.35 20.03 -20.17
CA GLY A 25 -7.29 20.87 -18.97
C GLY A 25 -8.27 20.50 -17.85
N SER A 26 -9.15 19.53 -18.05
CA SER A 26 -10.10 19.09 -17.02
C SER A 26 -9.58 17.88 -16.24
N LEU A 27 -8.73 18.15 -15.26
CA LEU A 27 -8.23 17.14 -14.34
C LEU A 27 -9.34 16.57 -13.45
N VAL A 28 -10.31 17.42 -13.10
CA VAL A 28 -11.48 17.07 -12.30
C VAL A 28 -12.32 15.98 -12.97
N SER A 29 -12.50 16.05 -14.30
CA SER A 29 -13.24 15.02 -15.06
C SER A 29 -12.56 13.64 -14.93
N GLY A 30 -11.23 13.60 -14.97
CA GLY A 30 -10.47 12.36 -14.77
C GLY A 30 -10.66 11.78 -13.38
N LEU A 31 -10.63 12.63 -12.34
CA LEU A 31 -10.84 12.22 -10.95
C LEU A 31 -12.28 11.70 -10.75
N LEU A 32 -13.27 12.38 -11.27
CA LEU A 32 -14.67 11.96 -11.21
C LEU A 32 -14.89 10.62 -11.93
N TYR A 33 -14.33 10.49 -13.13
CA TYR A 33 -14.43 9.24 -13.89
C TYR A 33 -13.86 8.05 -13.12
N ILE A 34 -12.63 8.19 -12.58
CA ILE A 34 -12.00 7.13 -11.79
C ILE A 34 -12.84 6.81 -10.54
N GLY A 35 -13.38 7.81 -9.85
CA GLY A 35 -14.28 7.62 -8.73
C GLY A 35 -15.53 6.84 -9.09
N MET A 36 -16.15 7.19 -10.24
CA MET A 36 -17.38 6.55 -10.71
C MET A 36 -17.17 5.07 -11.09
N ILE A 37 -16.09 4.75 -11.83
CA ILE A 37 -15.80 3.34 -12.20
C ILE A 37 -15.46 2.49 -10.97
N THR A 38 -14.81 3.10 -9.96
CA THR A 38 -14.51 2.41 -8.69
C THR A 38 -15.80 2.15 -7.92
N TRP A 39 -16.70 3.13 -7.87
CA TRP A 39 -18.01 2.99 -7.24
C TRP A 39 -18.88 1.97 -7.96
N TYR A 40 -18.91 2.01 -9.30
CA TYR A 40 -19.58 1.00 -10.11
C TYR A 40 -19.10 -0.41 -9.73
N ALA A 41 -17.80 -0.62 -9.69
CA ALA A 41 -17.22 -1.91 -9.36
C ALA A 41 -17.62 -2.39 -7.95
N GLY A 42 -17.63 -1.49 -6.97
CA GLY A 42 -18.07 -1.77 -5.60
C GLY A 42 -19.54 -2.17 -5.52
N VAL A 43 -20.43 -1.37 -6.14
CA VAL A 43 -21.88 -1.66 -6.14
C VAL A 43 -22.21 -2.94 -6.91
N TYR A 44 -21.55 -3.16 -8.04
CA TYR A 44 -21.72 -4.40 -8.82
C TYR A 44 -21.35 -5.64 -8.00
N ARG A 45 -20.28 -5.57 -7.22
CA ARG A 45 -19.83 -6.66 -6.35
C ARG A 45 -20.79 -6.94 -5.20
N THR A 46 -21.35 -5.89 -4.58
CA THR A 46 -22.21 -6.00 -3.38
C THR A 46 -23.69 -6.12 -3.71
N GLY A 47 -24.09 -5.83 -4.94
CA GLY A 47 -25.51 -5.77 -5.34
C GLY A 47 -26.21 -7.13 -5.43
N SER A 48 -25.47 -8.22 -5.45
CA SER A 48 -26.04 -9.58 -5.51
C SER A 48 -25.72 -10.35 -4.22
N TRP A 49 -26.70 -10.48 -3.33
CA TRP A 49 -26.57 -11.19 -2.05
C TRP A 49 -26.36 -12.72 -2.20
N HIS A 50 -26.65 -13.29 -3.38
CA HIS A 50 -26.65 -14.73 -3.60
C HIS A 50 -25.59 -15.24 -4.58
N THR A 51 -25.01 -14.38 -5.40
CA THR A 51 -23.98 -14.78 -6.37
C THR A 51 -22.86 -13.77 -6.37
N VAL A 52 -21.66 -14.26 -6.21
CA VAL A 52 -20.47 -13.41 -6.29
C VAL A 52 -20.21 -13.07 -7.74
N GLN A 53 -20.33 -11.79 -8.08
CA GLN A 53 -20.09 -11.30 -9.42
C GLN A 53 -18.82 -10.48 -9.46
N HIS A 54 -17.90 -10.83 -10.36
CA HIS A 54 -16.70 -10.04 -10.58
C HIS A 54 -16.97 -8.84 -11.49
N PRO A 55 -16.51 -7.64 -11.13
CA PRO A 55 -16.72 -6.42 -11.93
C PRO A 55 -15.74 -6.35 -13.12
N TRP A 56 -15.78 -7.34 -14.04
CA TRP A 56 -14.85 -7.41 -15.16
C TRP A 56 -14.80 -6.15 -16.04
N LEU A 57 -15.92 -5.43 -16.15
CA LEU A 57 -15.98 -4.18 -16.90
C LEU A 57 -15.14 -3.06 -16.29
N TYR A 58 -14.81 -3.16 -14.99
CA TYR A 58 -13.91 -2.21 -14.35
C TYR A 58 -12.53 -2.15 -15.03
N LEU A 59 -11.98 -3.31 -15.47
CA LEU A 59 -10.66 -3.36 -16.09
C LEU A 59 -10.58 -2.60 -17.43
N PRO A 60 -11.47 -2.82 -18.42
CA PRO A 60 -11.44 -2.02 -19.64
C PRO A 60 -11.77 -0.55 -19.38
N MET A 61 -12.67 -0.24 -18.43
CA MET A 61 -12.94 1.15 -18.04
C MET A 61 -11.70 1.83 -17.46
N LEU A 62 -10.94 1.13 -16.61
CA LEU A 62 -9.68 1.64 -16.08
C LEU A 62 -8.63 1.82 -17.20
N ALA A 63 -8.60 0.90 -18.18
CA ALA A 63 -7.68 1.01 -19.32
C ALA A 63 -7.94 2.26 -20.17
N VAL A 64 -9.17 2.73 -20.27
CA VAL A 64 -9.53 3.99 -20.96
C VAL A 64 -8.87 5.21 -20.31
N VAL A 65 -8.49 5.13 -19.02
CA VAL A 65 -7.79 6.22 -18.33
C VAL A 65 -6.34 6.37 -18.82
N ILE A 66 -5.72 5.29 -19.30
CA ILE A 66 -4.28 5.26 -19.65
C ILE A 66 -3.87 6.36 -20.64
N PRO A 67 -4.55 6.56 -21.79
CA PRO A 67 -4.17 7.61 -22.73
C PRO A 67 -4.30 9.01 -22.11
N ALA A 68 -5.35 9.26 -21.30
CA ALA A 68 -5.52 10.52 -20.61
C ALA A 68 -4.43 10.75 -19.55
N TYR A 69 -4.05 9.70 -18.81
CA TYR A 69 -2.95 9.71 -17.86
C TYR A 69 -1.61 10.04 -18.54
N VAL A 70 -1.28 9.39 -19.66
CA VAL A 70 -0.04 9.65 -20.41
C VAL A 70 -0.01 11.07 -20.95
N ARG A 71 -1.14 11.59 -21.42
CA ARG A 71 -1.25 12.98 -21.87
C ARG A 71 -0.99 13.96 -20.73
N GLU A 72 -1.61 13.73 -19.58
CA GLU A 72 -1.48 14.59 -18.41
C GLU A 72 -0.05 14.52 -17.83
N LEU A 73 0.54 13.35 -17.78
CA LEU A 73 1.93 13.14 -17.40
C LEU A 73 2.89 13.99 -18.27
N ARG A 74 2.67 14.02 -19.59
CA ARG A 74 3.54 14.78 -20.53
C ARG A 74 3.35 16.29 -20.41
N ARG A 75 2.13 16.76 -20.08
CA ARG A 75 1.80 18.18 -20.01
C ARG A 75 2.03 18.79 -18.62
N ASN A 76 1.56 18.11 -17.60
CA ASN A 76 1.39 18.65 -16.25
C ASN A 76 1.99 17.74 -15.17
N GLY A 77 2.95 16.87 -15.51
CA GLY A 77 3.50 15.87 -14.60
C GLY A 77 4.11 16.41 -13.30
N SER A 78 4.50 17.70 -13.27
CA SER A 78 5.01 18.37 -12.06
C SER A 78 3.92 19.07 -11.23
N SER A 79 2.66 19.09 -11.69
CA SER A 79 1.57 19.82 -11.04
C SER A 79 1.05 19.11 -9.78
N THR A 80 0.49 19.88 -8.85
CA THR A 80 -0.23 19.34 -7.69
C THR A 80 -1.48 18.55 -8.12
N GLY A 81 -2.12 18.97 -9.21
CA GLY A 81 -3.24 18.24 -9.80
C GLY A 81 -2.84 16.83 -10.23
N PHE A 82 -1.70 16.67 -10.88
CA PHE A 82 -1.18 15.37 -11.28
C PHE A 82 -0.86 14.46 -10.07
N PHE A 83 -0.41 15.04 -8.94
CA PHE A 83 -0.26 14.30 -7.69
C PHE A 83 -1.60 13.71 -7.24
N TRP A 84 -2.69 14.48 -7.22
CA TRP A 84 -4.02 13.98 -6.84
C TRP A 84 -4.57 12.96 -7.83
N PHE A 85 -4.28 13.14 -9.13
CA PHE A 85 -4.65 12.15 -10.13
C PHE A 85 -3.99 10.79 -9.84
N ASN A 86 -2.68 10.79 -9.53
CA ASN A 86 -1.95 9.60 -9.10
C ASN A 86 -2.53 8.99 -7.83
N ALA A 87 -2.88 9.82 -6.84
CA ALA A 87 -3.43 9.34 -5.57
C ALA A 87 -4.76 8.62 -5.77
N ILE A 88 -5.69 9.22 -6.52
CA ILE A 88 -7.00 8.63 -6.78
C ILE A 88 -6.88 7.40 -7.68
N ALA A 89 -6.01 7.42 -8.68
CA ALA A 89 -5.74 6.24 -9.51
C ALA A 89 -5.19 5.08 -8.68
N ALA A 90 -4.24 5.32 -7.79
CA ALA A 90 -3.68 4.30 -6.91
C ALA A 90 -4.73 3.73 -5.94
N ILE A 91 -5.55 4.59 -5.34
CA ILE A 91 -6.66 4.18 -4.46
C ILE A 91 -7.68 3.35 -5.25
N SER A 92 -8.07 3.79 -6.45
CA SER A 92 -8.98 3.06 -7.33
C SER A 92 -8.45 1.67 -7.66
N ILE A 93 -7.18 1.56 -8.05
CA ILE A 93 -6.55 0.28 -8.36
C ILE A 93 -6.49 -0.60 -7.10
N ALA A 94 -6.15 -0.04 -5.94
CA ALA A 94 -6.13 -0.78 -4.69
C ALA A 94 -7.51 -1.33 -4.31
N ILE A 95 -8.55 -0.49 -4.36
CA ILE A 95 -9.94 -0.91 -4.09
C ILE A 95 -10.40 -1.90 -5.15
N GLY A 96 -10.25 -1.56 -6.44
CA GLY A 96 -10.68 -2.40 -7.55
C GLY A 96 -10.05 -3.78 -7.52
N SER A 97 -8.77 -3.87 -7.14
CA SER A 97 -8.09 -5.15 -7.00
C SER A 97 -8.73 -6.02 -5.92
N GLN A 98 -9.18 -5.45 -4.80
CA GLN A 98 -9.83 -6.20 -3.72
C GLN A 98 -11.23 -6.73 -4.10
N LEU A 99 -11.90 -6.11 -5.06
CA LEU A 99 -13.23 -6.54 -5.49
C LEU A 99 -13.22 -7.83 -6.31
N PHE A 100 -12.05 -8.33 -6.70
CA PHE A 100 -11.86 -9.63 -7.36
C PHE A 100 -11.55 -10.77 -6.38
N TRP A 101 -11.39 -10.47 -5.08
CA TRP A 101 -11.08 -11.48 -4.07
C TRP A 101 -12.33 -12.09 -3.45
N PHE A 102 -12.20 -13.34 -3.08
CA PHE A 102 -13.11 -14.07 -2.23
C PHE A 102 -12.40 -14.47 -0.93
N ASP A 103 -12.98 -15.21 -0.10
CA ASP A 103 -12.59 -15.62 1.23
C ASP A 103 -11.11 -16.01 1.41
N GLY A 104 -10.42 -15.42 2.32
CA GLY A 104 -9.02 -15.72 2.65
C GLY A 104 -8.24 -14.46 3.00
N HIS A 105 -8.13 -14.15 4.28
CA HIS A 105 -7.47 -12.90 4.71
C HIS A 105 -5.97 -12.89 4.41
N LEU A 106 -5.33 -14.07 4.44
CA LEU A 106 -3.90 -14.19 4.23
C LEU A 106 -3.53 -13.99 2.74
N GLU A 107 -4.29 -14.61 1.84
CA GLU A 107 -4.11 -14.50 0.38
C GLU A 107 -4.34 -13.05 -0.07
N VAL A 108 -5.38 -12.41 0.47
CA VAL A 108 -5.64 -10.98 0.25
C VAL A 108 -4.46 -10.13 0.68
N ALA A 109 -3.89 -10.40 1.86
CA ALA A 109 -2.73 -9.67 2.36
C ALA A 109 -1.49 -9.85 1.44
N LEU A 110 -1.25 -11.06 0.92
CA LEU A 110 -0.19 -11.33 -0.05
C LEU A 110 -0.39 -10.57 -1.37
N GLY A 111 -1.61 -10.55 -1.89
CA GLY A 111 -1.95 -9.80 -3.10
C GLY A 111 -1.75 -8.30 -2.92
N ILE A 112 -2.24 -7.74 -1.80
CA ILE A 112 -2.02 -6.34 -1.45
C ILE A 112 -0.52 -6.04 -1.34
N MET A 113 0.28 -6.93 -0.74
CA MET A 113 1.72 -6.75 -0.63
C MET A 113 2.38 -6.64 -2.01
N GLY A 114 2.04 -7.51 -2.96
CA GLY A 114 2.55 -7.45 -4.32
C GLY A 114 2.25 -6.12 -5.00
N LEU A 115 0.99 -5.67 -4.93
CA LEU A 115 0.56 -4.39 -5.51
C LEU A 115 1.20 -3.18 -4.79
N ALA A 116 1.30 -3.23 -3.46
CA ALA A 116 1.90 -2.16 -2.67
C ALA A 116 3.39 -1.97 -3.02
N VAL A 117 4.12 -3.06 -3.23
CA VAL A 117 5.52 -3.01 -3.67
C VAL A 117 5.61 -2.44 -5.08
N ALA A 118 4.73 -2.83 -6.00
CA ALA A 118 4.69 -2.20 -7.32
C ALA A 118 4.48 -0.69 -7.21
N PHE A 119 3.58 -0.21 -6.36
CA PHE A 119 3.36 1.22 -6.12
C PHE A 119 4.61 1.91 -5.56
N CYS A 120 5.33 1.30 -4.63
CA CYS A 120 6.58 1.85 -4.10
C CYS A 120 7.62 2.05 -5.21
N LEU A 121 7.58 1.25 -6.27
CA LEU A 121 8.57 1.22 -7.33
C LEU A 121 8.21 2.07 -8.57
N VAL A 122 6.94 2.52 -8.68
CA VAL A 122 6.47 3.38 -9.77
C VAL A 122 7.41 4.56 -10.06
N PRO A 123 7.96 5.31 -9.07
CA PRO A 123 8.85 6.44 -9.36
C PRO A 123 10.11 6.07 -10.13
N LEU A 124 10.55 4.81 -10.07
CA LEU A 124 11.73 4.35 -10.79
C LEU A 124 11.51 4.25 -12.31
N THR A 125 10.24 4.15 -12.73
CA THR A 125 9.88 4.09 -14.15
C THR A 125 9.96 5.46 -14.84
N TYR A 126 9.99 6.55 -14.06
CA TYR A 126 10.05 7.90 -14.59
C TYR A 126 11.49 8.40 -14.61
N ARG A 127 11.98 8.77 -15.80
CA ARG A 127 13.33 9.31 -15.99
C ARG A 127 13.49 10.75 -15.48
N SER A 128 12.39 11.50 -15.40
CA SER A 128 12.40 12.91 -14.98
C SER A 128 12.15 13.05 -13.48
N ARG A 129 13.04 13.76 -12.78
CA ARG A 129 12.88 14.10 -11.34
C ARG A 129 11.79 15.14 -11.07
N THR A 130 11.27 15.79 -12.11
CA THR A 130 10.26 16.84 -11.97
C THR A 130 8.83 16.29 -11.86
N VAL A 131 8.63 15.01 -12.19
CA VAL A 131 7.30 14.39 -12.13
C VAL A 131 6.89 14.12 -10.68
N ARG A 132 5.70 14.59 -10.30
CA ARG A 132 5.15 14.38 -8.94
C ARG A 132 4.48 13.00 -8.80
N THR A 133 5.28 11.97 -8.74
CA THR A 133 4.82 10.57 -8.53
C THR A 133 4.71 10.17 -7.05
N GLY A 134 4.93 11.11 -6.12
CA GLY A 134 5.03 10.83 -4.68
C GLY A 134 3.79 10.18 -4.06
N ALA A 135 2.62 10.27 -4.69
CA ALA A 135 1.42 9.59 -4.22
C ALA A 135 1.55 8.06 -4.28
N TRP A 136 2.15 7.50 -5.33
CA TRP A 136 2.34 6.06 -5.49
C TRP A 136 3.19 5.44 -4.37
N PRO A 137 4.44 5.91 -4.13
CA PRO A 137 5.27 5.33 -3.07
C PRO A 137 4.73 5.63 -1.67
N PHE A 138 4.01 6.72 -1.47
CA PHE A 138 3.36 7.04 -0.20
C PHE A 138 2.26 6.02 0.11
N LEU A 139 1.33 5.79 -0.82
CA LEU A 139 0.24 4.82 -0.66
C LEU A 139 0.78 3.39 -0.62
N GLY A 140 1.77 3.07 -1.46
CA GLY A 140 2.45 1.78 -1.42
C GLY A 140 3.12 1.53 -0.07
N GLY A 141 3.81 2.52 0.50
CA GLY A 141 4.43 2.42 1.81
C GLY A 141 3.42 2.20 2.94
N ILE A 142 2.29 2.93 2.92
CA ILE A 142 1.19 2.73 3.88
C ILE A 142 0.63 1.30 3.74
N ALA A 143 0.39 0.83 2.52
CA ALA A 143 -0.14 -0.51 2.28
C ALA A 143 0.84 -1.61 2.73
N VAL A 144 2.15 -1.45 2.45
CA VAL A 144 3.19 -2.37 2.96
C VAL A 144 3.15 -2.44 4.48
N LEU A 145 3.12 -1.28 5.16
CA LEU A 145 3.04 -1.24 6.63
C LEU A 145 1.76 -1.87 7.14
N GLY A 146 0.61 -1.57 6.53
CA GLY A 146 -0.67 -2.15 6.89
C GLY A 146 -0.64 -3.68 6.83
N VAL A 147 -0.13 -4.24 5.72
CA VAL A 147 0.03 -5.70 5.57
C VAL A 147 1.01 -6.28 6.59
N LEU A 148 2.16 -5.64 6.81
CA LEU A 148 3.14 -6.12 7.79
C LEU A 148 2.57 -6.11 9.22
N PHE A 149 1.86 -5.04 9.62
CA PHE A 149 1.19 -4.97 10.91
C PHE A 149 0.10 -6.03 11.03
N PHE A 150 -0.69 -6.27 9.99
CA PHE A 150 -1.67 -7.33 9.96
C PHE A 150 -1.02 -8.71 10.12
N LEU A 151 0.00 -9.01 9.33
CA LEU A 151 0.73 -10.29 9.39
C LEU A 151 1.60 -10.44 10.65
N SER A 152 1.76 -9.41 11.45
CA SER A 152 2.48 -9.48 12.72
C SER A 152 1.70 -10.25 13.79
N TYR A 153 0.38 -10.43 13.65
CA TYR A 153 -0.45 -11.20 14.58
C TYR A 153 -0.34 -12.70 14.32
N HIS A 154 -0.21 -13.47 15.41
CA HIS A 154 -0.07 -14.93 15.32
C HIS A 154 -1.29 -15.61 14.71
N ASP A 155 -2.48 -15.15 15.06
CA ASP A 155 -3.75 -15.78 14.69
C ASP A 155 -4.00 -15.76 13.18
N ILE A 156 -3.49 -14.76 12.46
CA ILE A 156 -3.61 -14.65 11.00
C ILE A 156 -2.94 -15.85 10.31
N TRP A 157 -1.81 -16.33 10.86
CA TRP A 157 -1.08 -17.45 10.30
C TRP A 157 -1.75 -18.80 10.57
N THR A 158 -2.69 -18.89 11.50
CA THR A 158 -3.43 -20.14 11.80
C THR A 158 -4.33 -20.55 10.63
N GLU A 159 -4.70 -19.61 9.74
CA GLU A 159 -5.45 -19.92 8.52
C GLU A 159 -4.71 -20.90 7.61
N ILE A 160 -3.38 -20.89 7.58
CA ILE A 160 -2.55 -21.82 6.78
C ILE A 160 -2.81 -23.29 7.17
N LYS A 161 -3.18 -23.56 8.43
CA LYS A 161 -3.46 -24.93 8.93
C LYS A 161 -4.88 -25.42 8.61
N ARG A 162 -5.75 -24.52 8.14
CA ARG A 162 -7.05 -24.94 7.64
C ARG A 162 -6.82 -25.65 6.29
N GLU A 163 -7.58 -26.70 6.01
CA GLU A 163 -7.33 -27.60 4.88
C GLU A 163 -7.10 -26.84 3.56
N PRO A 164 -6.02 -27.15 2.81
CA PRO A 164 -5.63 -26.42 1.61
C PRO A 164 -6.66 -26.47 0.47
N GLY A 165 -7.67 -27.32 0.55
CA GLY A 165 -8.66 -27.53 -0.51
C GLY A 165 -9.84 -26.56 -0.50
N ASP A 166 -10.15 -25.94 0.64
CA ASP A 166 -11.37 -25.12 0.78
C ASP A 166 -11.14 -23.63 0.45
N HIS A 167 -9.89 -23.17 0.38
CA HIS A 167 -9.57 -21.74 0.27
C HIS A 167 -9.04 -21.30 -1.10
N LEU A 168 -8.49 -22.21 -1.89
CA LEU A 168 -8.07 -21.94 -3.25
C LEU A 168 -9.23 -22.21 -4.20
N GLY A 169 -10.27 -21.39 -4.14
CA GLY A 169 -11.34 -21.39 -5.12
C GLY A 169 -10.81 -21.12 -6.55
N PRO A 170 -11.68 -21.21 -7.57
CA PRO A 170 -11.30 -20.98 -8.97
C PRO A 170 -10.69 -19.59 -9.23
N ASP A 171 -10.70 -18.73 -8.26
CA ASP A 171 -10.33 -17.31 -8.34
C ASP A 171 -8.93 -16.99 -7.80
N ILE A 172 -8.00 -17.93 -7.87
CA ILE A 172 -6.58 -17.70 -7.49
C ILE A 172 -5.86 -16.71 -8.45
N TRP A 173 -6.41 -16.48 -9.64
CA TRP A 173 -5.77 -15.66 -10.67
C TRP A 173 -5.48 -14.22 -10.25
N PRO A 174 -6.36 -13.50 -9.52
CA PRO A 174 -6.03 -12.16 -9.04
C PRO A 174 -4.82 -12.15 -8.12
N LEU A 175 -4.69 -13.12 -7.21
CA LEU A 175 -3.52 -13.28 -6.36
C LEU A 175 -2.24 -13.44 -7.17
N ILE A 176 -2.24 -14.42 -8.07
CA ILE A 176 -1.08 -14.71 -8.93
C ILE A 176 -0.70 -13.44 -9.72
N THR A 177 -1.69 -12.74 -10.28
CA THR A 177 -1.46 -11.53 -11.07
C THR A 177 -0.83 -10.42 -10.23
N MET A 178 -1.34 -10.15 -9.02
CA MET A 178 -0.81 -9.10 -8.15
C MET A 178 0.58 -9.43 -7.62
N LEU A 179 0.81 -10.68 -7.22
CA LEU A 179 2.14 -11.15 -6.82
C LEU A 179 3.13 -11.08 -7.99
N ALA A 180 2.71 -11.50 -9.19
CA ALA A 180 3.55 -11.43 -10.38
C ALA A 180 3.91 -9.98 -10.72
N ILE A 181 2.97 -9.04 -10.65
CA ILE A 181 3.23 -7.60 -10.82
C ILE A 181 4.27 -7.12 -9.79
N GLY A 182 4.09 -7.47 -8.51
CA GLY A 182 5.01 -7.11 -7.45
C GLY A 182 6.41 -7.69 -7.66
N ILE A 183 6.52 -8.98 -7.99
CA ILE A 183 7.78 -9.67 -8.22
C ILE A 183 8.50 -9.10 -9.46
N VAL A 184 7.78 -8.96 -10.57
CA VAL A 184 8.36 -8.43 -11.83
C VAL A 184 8.85 -7.01 -11.64
N THR A 185 8.05 -6.13 -11.02
CA THR A 185 8.47 -4.75 -10.75
C THR A 185 9.66 -4.69 -9.80
N TYR A 186 9.71 -5.57 -8.78
CA TYR A 186 10.83 -5.67 -7.86
C TYR A 186 12.12 -6.10 -8.58
N VAL A 187 12.06 -7.16 -9.38
CA VAL A 187 13.22 -7.67 -10.14
C VAL A 187 13.73 -6.62 -11.14
N LEU A 188 12.83 -5.94 -11.85
CA LEU A 188 13.21 -4.85 -12.74
C LEU A 188 13.85 -3.69 -11.99
N ALA A 189 13.32 -3.35 -10.82
CA ALA A 189 13.84 -2.27 -9.99
C ALA A 189 15.24 -2.56 -9.45
N LEU A 190 15.60 -3.82 -9.17
CA LEU A 190 16.95 -4.17 -8.73
C LEU A 190 18.04 -3.70 -9.71
N ARG A 191 17.72 -3.61 -11.01
CA ARG A 191 18.63 -3.12 -12.04
C ARG A 191 18.79 -1.59 -12.06
N TRP A 192 17.82 -0.84 -11.50
CA TRP A 192 17.75 0.61 -11.62
C TRP A 192 17.93 1.35 -10.28
N ARG A 193 17.94 0.62 -9.17
CA ARG A 193 18.06 1.21 -7.82
C ARG A 193 19.47 1.67 -7.54
N LYS A 194 19.58 2.92 -7.07
CA LYS A 194 20.82 3.42 -6.46
C LYS A 194 20.83 3.03 -4.97
N PRO A 195 21.90 2.40 -4.45
CA PRO A 195 21.95 1.87 -3.07
C PRO A 195 21.64 2.93 -1.99
N MET A 196 22.12 4.15 -2.17
CA MET A 196 21.99 5.22 -1.16
C MET A 196 20.59 5.84 -1.02
N GLN A 197 19.66 5.56 -1.93
CA GLN A 197 18.29 6.10 -1.91
C GLN A 197 17.23 5.03 -1.73
N ALA A 198 17.64 3.78 -1.59
CA ALA A 198 16.75 2.65 -1.47
C ALA A 198 16.05 2.66 -0.09
N THR A 199 14.74 2.69 -0.10
CA THR A 199 13.94 2.33 1.06
C THR A 199 13.79 0.82 1.09
N TRP A 200 13.69 0.21 2.27
CA TRP A 200 13.52 -1.25 2.41
C TRP A 200 12.06 -1.71 2.30
N PHE A 201 11.14 -0.79 1.98
CA PHE A 201 9.73 -1.16 1.80
C PHE A 201 9.50 -2.24 0.73
N PRO A 202 10.11 -2.18 -0.46
CA PRO A 202 9.95 -3.22 -1.47
C PRO A 202 10.52 -4.59 -1.06
N GLU A 203 11.57 -4.65 -0.24
CA GLU A 203 12.16 -5.88 0.29
C GLU A 203 11.17 -6.66 1.18
N SER A 204 10.18 -5.98 1.72
CA SER A 204 9.12 -6.60 2.52
C SER A 204 8.37 -7.70 1.78
N LEU A 205 8.28 -7.63 0.44
CA LEU A 205 7.68 -8.71 -0.36
C LEU A 205 8.44 -10.02 -0.19
N VAL A 206 9.76 -9.98 -0.27
CA VAL A 206 10.61 -11.18 -0.12
C VAL A 206 10.47 -11.75 1.29
N ILE A 207 10.49 -10.89 2.29
CA ILE A 207 10.36 -11.31 3.69
C ILE A 207 8.99 -11.94 3.96
N VAL A 208 7.92 -11.37 3.41
CA VAL A 208 6.56 -11.91 3.56
C VAL A 208 6.44 -13.27 2.86
N LEU A 209 7.00 -13.43 1.66
CA LEU A 209 6.99 -14.72 0.96
C LEU A 209 7.80 -15.79 1.71
N VAL A 210 8.95 -15.43 2.30
CA VAL A 210 9.73 -16.32 3.15
C VAL A 210 8.94 -16.70 4.41
N ALA A 211 8.34 -15.72 5.09
CA ALA A 211 7.52 -15.97 6.27
C ALA A 211 6.31 -16.86 5.94
N TYR A 212 5.67 -16.65 4.79
CA TYR A 212 4.58 -17.49 4.31
C TYR A 212 5.02 -18.94 4.12
N GLY A 213 6.15 -19.18 3.43
CA GLY A 213 6.69 -20.52 3.27
C GLY A 213 7.05 -21.20 4.60
N LEU A 214 7.63 -20.44 5.55
CA LEU A 214 8.00 -20.96 6.87
C LEU A 214 6.80 -21.21 7.79
N ALA A 215 5.68 -20.53 7.59
CA ALA A 215 4.47 -20.71 8.38
C ALA A 215 3.89 -22.13 8.25
N TYR A 216 4.11 -22.82 7.11
CA TYR A 216 3.76 -24.23 6.94
C TYR A 216 4.55 -25.14 7.90
N VAL A 217 5.77 -24.73 8.27
CA VAL A 217 6.62 -25.48 9.21
C VAL A 217 6.34 -25.03 10.64
N SER A 218 6.33 -23.71 10.88
CA SER A 218 6.17 -23.15 12.22
C SER A 218 5.59 -21.75 12.18
N ILE A 219 4.34 -21.60 12.61
CA ILE A 219 3.63 -20.31 12.72
C ILE A 219 4.39 -19.32 13.61
N PRO A 220 4.87 -19.69 14.83
CA PRO A 220 5.64 -18.77 15.66
C PRO A 220 6.86 -18.18 14.94
N VAL A 221 7.56 -18.98 14.13
CA VAL A 221 8.74 -18.50 13.37
C VAL A 221 8.33 -17.45 12.35
N ALA A 222 7.25 -17.66 11.60
CA ALA A 222 6.73 -16.66 10.65
C ALA A 222 6.39 -15.34 11.35
N THR A 223 5.66 -15.41 12.46
CA THR A 223 5.29 -14.25 13.28
C THR A 223 6.54 -13.49 13.77
N VAL A 224 7.54 -14.20 14.28
CA VAL A 224 8.80 -13.59 14.76
C VAL A 224 9.55 -12.90 13.61
N ILE A 225 9.61 -13.51 12.42
CA ILE A 225 10.28 -12.93 11.25
C ILE A 225 9.62 -11.60 10.85
N ILE A 226 8.28 -11.55 10.77
CA ILE A 226 7.57 -10.32 10.41
C ILE A 226 7.80 -9.22 11.46
N ASN A 227 7.77 -9.56 12.75
CA ASN A 227 8.01 -8.59 13.81
C ASN A 227 9.45 -8.07 13.82
N ALA A 228 10.43 -8.96 13.64
CA ALA A 228 11.83 -8.59 13.50
C ALA A 228 12.04 -7.68 12.27
N TRP A 229 11.37 -7.99 11.16
CA TRP A 229 11.43 -7.15 9.96
C TRP A 229 10.83 -5.77 10.17
N LEU A 230 9.69 -5.64 10.85
CA LEU A 230 9.09 -4.34 11.19
C LEU A 230 10.05 -3.48 12.00
N LEU A 231 10.71 -4.05 13.01
CA LEU A 231 11.73 -3.35 13.79
C LEU A 231 12.94 -2.94 12.94
N ALA A 232 13.43 -3.85 12.09
CA ALA A 232 14.54 -3.57 11.18
C ALA A 232 14.18 -2.47 10.17
N LEU A 233 12.97 -2.51 9.60
CA LEU A 233 12.45 -1.50 8.68
C LEU A 233 12.33 -0.13 9.35
N GLY A 234 11.80 -0.09 10.58
CA GLY A 234 11.72 1.13 11.37
C GLY A 234 13.10 1.71 11.66
N LEU A 235 14.04 0.89 12.14
CA LEU A 235 15.42 1.30 12.43
C LEU A 235 16.14 1.81 11.16
N HIS A 236 16.03 1.06 10.05
CA HIS A 236 16.60 1.50 8.77
C HIS A 236 16.03 2.85 8.33
N THR A 237 14.72 3.06 8.49
CA THR A 237 14.06 4.31 8.12
C THR A 237 14.53 5.47 8.98
N VAL A 238 14.76 5.28 10.30
CA VAL A 238 15.36 6.26 11.20
C VAL A 238 16.78 6.61 10.74
N ILE A 239 17.63 5.59 10.56
CA ILE A 239 19.04 5.79 10.16
C ILE A 239 19.12 6.53 8.82
N THR A 240 18.32 6.12 7.83
CA THR A 240 18.26 6.78 6.53
C THR A 240 17.76 8.22 6.65
N GLY A 241 16.78 8.47 7.54
CA GLY A 241 16.29 9.80 7.86
C GLY A 241 17.37 10.71 8.44
N LEU A 242 18.21 10.17 9.33
CA LEU A 242 19.37 10.87 9.92
C LEU A 242 20.42 11.21 8.85
N HIS A 243 20.80 10.24 8.00
CA HIS A 243 21.80 10.45 6.95
C HIS A 243 21.35 11.45 5.86
N LEU A 244 20.05 11.51 5.58
CA LEU A 244 19.47 12.44 4.59
C LEU A 244 18.98 13.76 5.20
N ASP A 245 19.20 13.98 6.47
CA ASP A 245 18.68 15.13 7.26
C ASP A 245 17.17 15.36 7.05
N SER A 246 16.40 14.25 6.99
CA SER A 246 14.97 14.26 6.72
C SER A 246 14.14 13.92 7.96
N LEU A 247 13.61 14.95 8.64
CA LEU A 247 12.70 14.79 9.79
C LEU A 247 11.48 13.88 9.48
N PRO A 248 10.78 14.04 8.33
CA PRO A 248 9.63 13.18 8.06
C PRO A 248 9.99 11.69 7.99
N ARG A 249 11.14 11.34 7.39
CA ARG A 249 11.59 9.93 7.32
C ARG A 249 11.94 9.38 8.70
N MET A 250 12.66 10.17 9.49
CA MET A 250 13.01 9.77 10.84
C MET A 250 11.76 9.58 11.72
N ASN A 251 10.81 10.52 11.66
CA ASN A 251 9.55 10.39 12.40
C ASN A 251 8.75 9.18 11.94
N LEU A 252 8.74 8.86 10.63
CA LEU A 252 8.12 7.65 10.13
C LEU A 252 8.77 6.39 10.72
N GLY A 253 10.10 6.31 10.75
CA GLY A 253 10.81 5.17 11.33
C GLY A 253 10.52 5.00 12.83
N LEU A 254 10.50 6.11 13.58
CA LEU A 254 10.12 6.11 15.01
C LEU A 254 8.66 5.67 15.19
N ALA A 255 7.75 6.13 14.34
CA ALA A 255 6.35 5.72 14.39
C ALA A 255 6.21 4.21 14.13
N ILE A 256 6.92 3.64 13.13
CA ILE A 256 6.92 2.19 12.85
C ILE A 256 7.35 1.42 14.10
N ILE A 257 8.49 1.79 14.71
CA ILE A 257 8.99 1.12 15.92
C ILE A 257 7.99 1.24 17.07
N SER A 258 7.46 2.45 17.32
CA SER A 258 6.51 2.70 18.40
C SER A 258 5.22 1.88 18.23
N VAL A 259 4.67 1.84 17.02
CA VAL A 259 3.46 1.05 16.73
C VAL A 259 3.74 -0.44 16.87
N THR A 260 4.89 -0.94 16.38
CA THR A 260 5.27 -2.35 16.53
C THR A 260 5.35 -2.75 17.99
N ILE A 261 6.00 -1.93 18.82
CA ILE A 261 6.10 -2.17 20.26
C ILE A 261 4.72 -2.10 20.90
N ALA A 262 3.92 -1.08 20.59
CA ALA A 262 2.57 -0.92 21.13
C ALA A 262 1.70 -2.14 20.84
N LEU A 263 1.66 -2.62 19.59
CA LEU A 263 0.88 -3.80 19.21
C LEU A 263 1.30 -5.05 19.99
N ARG A 264 2.62 -5.26 20.18
CA ARG A 264 3.11 -6.40 20.99
C ARG A 264 2.78 -6.27 22.46
N PHE A 265 2.75 -5.04 22.96
CA PHE A 265 2.37 -4.78 24.35
C PHE A 265 0.91 -5.16 24.65
N PHE A 266 0.00 -4.94 23.71
CA PHE A 266 -1.40 -5.30 23.87
C PHE A 266 -1.65 -6.81 23.72
N ASP A 267 -0.80 -7.51 22.95
CA ASP A 267 -0.89 -8.97 22.79
C ASP A 267 -0.34 -9.77 23.99
N LEU A 268 0.52 -9.16 24.80
CA LEU A 268 1.10 -9.85 25.96
C LEU A 268 0.24 -9.61 27.21
N ASP A 269 -0.04 -10.67 27.96
CA ASP A 269 -0.64 -10.62 29.32
C ASP A 269 0.35 -10.03 30.35
N ILE A 270 0.83 -8.81 30.07
CA ILE A 270 1.74 -8.09 30.96
C ILE A 270 0.91 -7.13 31.82
N ASN A 271 1.35 -6.95 33.07
CA ASN A 271 0.75 -5.99 34.01
C ASN A 271 0.66 -4.58 33.38
N ASP A 272 -0.52 -3.96 33.48
CA ASP A 272 -0.81 -2.65 32.87
C ASP A 272 0.11 -1.54 33.38
N ALA A 273 0.62 -1.64 34.60
CA ALA A 273 1.62 -0.71 35.12
C ALA A 273 2.93 -0.76 34.32
N LEU A 274 3.37 -1.96 33.93
CA LEU A 274 4.58 -2.12 33.09
C LEU A 274 4.33 -1.61 31.67
N LYS A 275 3.13 -1.83 31.13
CA LYS A 275 2.72 -1.23 29.84
C LYS A 275 2.84 0.30 29.87
N GLY A 276 2.35 0.92 30.95
CA GLY A 276 2.46 2.39 31.14
C GLY A 276 3.91 2.90 31.18
N VAL A 277 4.79 2.21 31.92
CA VAL A 277 6.22 2.58 32.01
C VAL A 277 6.90 2.56 30.64
N VAL A 278 6.63 1.55 29.82
CA VAL A 278 7.24 1.45 28.47
C VAL A 278 6.71 2.54 27.54
N PHE A 279 5.41 2.87 27.59
CA PHE A 279 4.88 4.00 26.82
C PHE A 279 5.52 5.32 27.22
N ILE A 280 5.72 5.55 28.51
CA ILE A 280 6.42 6.75 28.99
C ILE A 280 7.87 6.77 28.49
N ALA A 281 8.58 5.65 28.56
CA ALA A 281 9.97 5.54 28.08
C ALA A 281 10.07 5.80 26.56
N LEU A 282 9.16 5.27 25.76
CA LEU A 282 9.06 5.52 24.32
C LEU A 282 8.78 7.00 24.04
N GLY A 283 7.84 7.62 24.76
CA GLY A 283 7.53 9.04 24.64
C GLY A 283 8.74 9.94 24.96
N ILE A 284 9.46 9.64 26.03
CA ILE A 284 10.68 10.34 26.41
C ILE A 284 11.77 10.17 25.34
N GLY A 285 11.96 8.95 24.85
CA GLY A 285 12.92 8.67 23.76
C GLY A 285 12.61 9.45 22.49
N PHE A 286 11.34 9.54 22.12
CA PHE A 286 10.88 10.31 20.96
C PHE A 286 11.15 11.81 21.14
N LEU A 287 10.82 12.38 22.31
CA LEU A 287 11.07 13.78 22.63
C LEU A 287 12.57 14.10 22.63
N PHE A 288 13.38 13.24 23.25
CA PHE A 288 14.83 13.42 23.31
C PHE A 288 15.46 13.44 21.91
N MET A 289 15.05 12.50 21.04
CA MET A 289 15.55 12.42 19.67
C MET A 289 15.17 13.66 18.86
N ASN A 290 13.93 14.13 18.97
CA ASN A 290 13.47 15.35 18.30
C ASN A 290 14.22 16.61 18.81
N MET A 291 14.43 16.74 20.11
CA MET A 291 15.18 17.85 20.67
C MET A 291 16.66 17.87 20.21
N ARG A 292 17.30 16.69 20.16
CA ARG A 292 18.69 16.57 19.69
C ARG A 292 18.83 17.03 18.23
N LEU A 293 17.90 16.66 17.38
CA LEU A 293 17.89 17.07 15.97
C LEU A 293 17.63 18.55 15.78
N LEU A 294 16.67 19.11 16.53
CA LEU A 294 16.42 20.55 16.49
C LEU A 294 17.66 21.36 16.94
N LYS A 295 18.40 20.85 17.93
CA LYS A 295 19.65 21.48 18.39
C LYS A 295 20.74 21.39 17.33
N GLN A 296 20.93 20.27 16.66
CA GLN A 296 21.89 20.11 15.56
C GLN A 296 21.60 21.06 14.40
N ARG A 297 20.32 21.20 14.01
CA ARG A 297 19.92 22.14 12.95
C ARG A 297 20.18 23.59 13.29
N LYS A 298 19.91 24.02 14.54
CA LYS A 298 20.22 25.38 14.98
C LYS A 298 21.71 25.67 14.92
N MET A 299 22.58 24.74 15.28
CA MET A 299 24.02 24.91 15.18
C MET A 299 24.52 25.01 13.73
N ALA A 300 23.93 24.23 12.81
CA ALA A 300 24.26 24.27 11.40
C ALA A 300 23.79 25.55 10.67
N THR A 301 22.81 26.27 11.22
CA THR A 301 22.28 27.52 10.63
C THR A 301 23.10 28.75 11.11
N HIS A 302 23.87 28.59 12.17
CA HIS A 302 24.70 29.65 12.75
C HIS A 302 26.22 29.51 12.46
N ALA A 303 26.62 28.45 11.76
CA ALA A 303 27.94 28.22 11.20
C ALA A 303 27.96 28.49 9.69
#